data_e697a814b54248255afc1ca06c35f7d2
#
_entry.id   e697a814b54248255afc1ca06c35f7d2
#
_cell.length_a   1.000
_cell.length_b   1.000
_cell.length_c   1.000
_cell.angle_alpha   90.00
_cell.angle_beta   90.00
_cell.angle_gamma   90.00
#
_symmetry.space_group_name_H-M   'P 1'
#
loop_
_entity.id
_entity.type
_entity.pdbx_description
1 polymer ?
#
loop_
_entity_poly.entity_id
_entity_poly.type
_entity_poly.pdbx_seq_one_letter_code
_entity_poly.pdbx_strand_id
1 'polypeptide(L)'
;MANFDIVIRNGTVATAADVMRCDVGIRDGRVAALADRLATGNREFDADGKLVLPGGIDSHCHIEQLSSSGVVCADDFYSGSVSAAFGGTTTIIPFAAQHRGQSLRQVVKDYHACAGPKAVIDYAFHLIISDPNEQVLGQELPALIEDGYSSFKVYMTYDMLRLDDHQMLQVLAVARRHGAFVMVHAENHDMIRWLTDRLLDGGYREPKYHAVSHPRVGEGEATHRAICLAEL
;
A
#
# COMPACT_ATOMS: atom_id res chain seq x y z
N MET A 1 -30.47 23.24 17.49
CA MET A 1 -29.81 22.17 16.71
C MET A 1 -28.42 21.94 17.31
N ALA A 2 -27.97 20.71 17.41
CA ALA A 2 -26.62 20.43 17.91
C ALA A 2 -25.59 21.01 16.94
N ASN A 3 -24.50 21.54 17.49
CA ASN A 3 -23.44 22.15 16.66
C ASN A 3 -22.53 21.15 15.97
N PHE A 4 -22.56 19.86 16.40
CA PHE A 4 -21.72 18.78 15.89
C PHE A 4 -22.54 17.50 15.71
N ASP A 5 -22.14 16.67 14.76
CA ASP A 5 -22.70 15.33 14.58
C ASP A 5 -22.21 14.40 15.68
N ILE A 6 -20.92 14.51 16.00
CA ILE A 6 -20.27 13.72 17.05
C ILE A 6 -19.39 14.66 17.89
N VAL A 7 -19.39 14.42 19.21
CA VAL A 7 -18.40 15.02 20.12
C VAL A 7 -17.72 13.89 20.91
N ILE A 8 -16.40 13.86 20.86
CA ILE A 8 -15.58 13.00 21.71
C ILE A 8 -15.11 13.84 22.89
N ARG A 9 -15.47 13.40 24.10
CA ARG A 9 -15.27 14.15 25.37
C ARG A 9 -14.05 13.64 26.13
N ASN A 10 -13.41 14.56 26.85
CA ASN A 10 -12.45 14.26 27.92
C ASN A 10 -11.20 13.47 27.49
N GLY A 11 -10.98 13.26 26.21
CA GLY A 11 -9.85 12.46 25.71
C GLY A 11 -8.52 13.19 25.78
N THR A 12 -7.42 12.45 25.82
CA THR A 12 -6.10 12.97 25.51
C THR A 12 -5.89 12.88 24.01
N VAL A 13 -6.07 13.99 23.30
CA VAL A 13 -5.95 14.07 21.85
C VAL A 13 -4.49 14.25 21.48
N ALA A 14 -3.95 13.34 20.67
CA ALA A 14 -2.60 13.44 20.13
C ALA A 14 -2.64 13.61 18.61
N THR A 15 -1.99 14.66 18.14
CA THR A 15 -1.82 14.98 16.72
C THR A 15 -0.33 14.94 16.37
N ALA A 16 0.01 15.16 15.09
CA ALA A 16 1.41 15.27 14.68
C ALA A 16 2.14 16.47 15.30
N ALA A 17 1.40 17.48 15.77
CA ALA A 17 1.97 18.72 16.29
C ALA A 17 1.94 18.81 17.83
N ASP A 18 0.93 18.22 18.48
CA ASP A 18 0.71 18.43 19.91
C ASP A 18 -0.07 17.29 20.58
N VAL A 19 -0.01 17.24 21.92
CA VAL A 19 -0.79 16.34 22.77
C VAL A 19 -1.51 17.19 23.82
N MET A 20 -2.85 17.14 23.80
CA MET A 20 -3.67 17.98 24.69
C MET A 20 -4.89 17.22 25.20
N ARG A 21 -5.38 17.57 26.40
CA ARG A 21 -6.67 17.09 26.89
C ARG A 21 -7.76 18.06 26.42
N CYS A 22 -8.63 17.59 25.51
CA CYS A 22 -9.71 18.42 24.98
C CYS A 22 -10.83 17.57 24.41
N ASP A 23 -11.95 18.24 24.07
CA ASP A 23 -13.03 17.66 23.29
C ASP A 23 -12.74 17.78 21.78
N VAL A 24 -13.21 16.80 21.01
CA VAL A 24 -13.14 16.79 19.54
C VAL A 24 -14.56 16.88 18.98
N GLY A 25 -14.85 17.95 18.25
CA GLY A 25 -16.14 18.14 17.56
C GLY A 25 -16.03 17.76 16.08
N ILE A 26 -16.91 16.85 15.65
CA ILE A 26 -16.97 16.38 14.27
C ILE A 26 -18.28 16.86 13.65
N ARG A 27 -18.18 17.41 12.42
CA ARG A 27 -19.30 17.83 11.59
C ARG A 27 -19.03 17.47 10.14
N ASP A 28 -20.02 16.89 9.47
CA ASP A 28 -19.93 16.48 8.06
C ASP A 28 -18.70 15.58 7.78
N GLY A 29 -18.44 14.63 8.70
CA GLY A 29 -17.31 13.70 8.60
C GLY A 29 -15.93 14.29 8.82
N ARG A 30 -15.83 15.55 9.29
CA ARG A 30 -14.56 16.27 9.49
C ARG A 30 -14.41 16.76 10.92
N VAL A 31 -13.18 16.78 11.43
CA VAL A 31 -12.85 17.47 12.69
C VAL A 31 -13.06 18.98 12.46
N ALA A 32 -14.09 19.53 13.11
CA ALA A 32 -14.47 20.93 12.96
C ALA A 32 -13.94 21.80 14.09
N ALA A 33 -13.69 21.24 15.28
CA ALA A 33 -13.17 21.97 16.41
C ALA A 33 -12.44 21.07 17.42
N LEU A 34 -11.41 21.63 18.07
CA LEU A 34 -10.76 21.13 19.27
C LEU A 34 -10.87 22.24 20.33
N ALA A 35 -11.39 21.93 21.52
CA ALA A 35 -11.46 22.87 22.63
C ALA A 35 -11.59 22.17 23.98
N ASP A 36 -11.25 22.83 25.06
CA ASP A 36 -11.39 22.27 26.42
C ASP A 36 -12.80 21.76 26.70
N ARG A 37 -13.81 22.43 26.16
CA ARG A 37 -15.20 22.03 26.22
C ARG A 37 -15.98 22.51 25.00
N LEU A 38 -16.66 21.61 24.34
CA LEU A 38 -17.50 21.89 23.19
C LEU A 38 -19.01 21.86 23.55
N ALA A 39 -19.83 22.51 22.74
CA ALA A 39 -21.27 22.36 22.77
C ALA A 39 -21.68 20.90 22.49
N THR A 40 -22.93 20.54 22.80
CA THR A 40 -23.46 19.19 22.61
C THR A 40 -23.46 18.78 21.13
N GLY A 41 -23.09 17.52 20.89
CA GLY A 41 -23.25 16.84 19.61
C GLY A 41 -24.54 16.01 19.55
N ASN A 42 -24.91 15.57 18.36
CA ASN A 42 -26.01 14.59 18.18
C ASN A 42 -25.68 13.25 18.85
N ARG A 43 -24.39 12.86 18.82
CA ARG A 43 -23.81 11.70 19.54
C ARG A 43 -22.61 12.16 20.33
N GLU A 44 -22.44 11.60 21.50
CA GLU A 44 -21.30 11.91 22.37
C GLU A 44 -20.61 10.61 22.84
N PHE A 45 -19.28 10.62 22.84
CA PHE A 45 -18.45 9.52 23.33
C PHE A 45 -17.54 10.06 24.43
N ASP A 46 -17.55 9.42 25.60
CA ASP A 46 -16.62 9.72 26.66
C ASP A 46 -15.30 8.94 26.46
N ALA A 47 -14.22 9.68 26.27
CA ALA A 47 -12.86 9.17 26.10
C ALA A 47 -11.98 9.46 27.31
N ASP A 48 -12.58 9.64 28.51
CA ASP A 48 -11.77 9.86 29.71
C ASP A 48 -10.78 8.70 29.94
N GLY A 49 -9.52 9.08 30.22
CA GLY A 49 -8.41 8.14 30.38
C GLY A 49 -7.92 7.48 29.07
N LYS A 50 -8.46 7.85 27.89
CA LYS A 50 -8.06 7.28 26.60
C LYS A 50 -7.29 8.29 25.75
N LEU A 51 -6.43 7.74 24.86
CA LEU A 51 -5.85 8.50 23.75
C LEU A 51 -6.86 8.57 22.60
N VAL A 52 -7.02 9.75 22.04
CA VAL A 52 -7.76 9.99 20.81
C VAL A 52 -6.75 10.33 19.71
N LEU A 53 -6.65 9.47 18.73
CA LEU A 53 -5.68 9.51 17.65
C LEU A 53 -6.39 9.63 16.31
N PRO A 54 -5.73 10.19 15.27
CA PRO A 54 -6.16 9.96 13.91
C PRO A 54 -6.23 8.45 13.61
N GLY A 55 -7.15 8.04 12.76
CA GLY A 55 -7.21 6.64 12.31
C GLY A 55 -5.92 6.22 11.63
N GLY A 56 -5.54 4.95 11.81
CA GLY A 56 -4.36 4.38 11.16
C GLY A 56 -4.50 4.35 9.65
N ILE A 57 -3.38 4.50 8.94
CA ILE A 57 -3.28 4.28 7.50
C ILE A 57 -2.35 3.09 7.28
N ASP A 58 -2.88 1.99 6.74
CA ASP A 58 -2.06 0.87 6.30
C ASP A 58 -1.68 1.10 4.83
N SER A 59 -0.43 1.52 4.63
CA SER A 59 0.11 1.82 3.31
C SER A 59 0.77 0.62 2.62
N HIS A 60 0.66 -0.60 3.16
CA HIS A 60 1.27 -1.78 2.55
C HIS A 60 0.51 -3.05 2.91
N CYS A 61 -0.60 -3.30 2.24
CA CYS A 61 -1.39 -4.51 2.42
C CYS A 61 -1.75 -5.18 1.08
N HIS A 62 -2.08 -6.46 1.15
CA HIS A 62 -2.52 -7.26 0.01
C HIS A 62 -3.89 -7.85 0.31
N ILE A 63 -4.92 -7.38 -0.38
CA ILE A 63 -6.32 -7.77 -0.17
C ILE A 63 -6.91 -8.21 -1.51
N GLU A 64 -7.60 -9.35 -1.54
CA GLU A 64 -8.26 -9.92 -2.72
C GLU A 64 -7.33 -10.01 -3.96
N GLN A 65 -6.04 -10.07 -3.71
CA GLN A 65 -5.03 -10.09 -4.75
C GLN A 65 -4.77 -11.52 -5.23
N LEU A 66 -4.80 -11.71 -6.55
CA LEU A 66 -4.35 -12.94 -7.19
C LEU A 66 -2.82 -12.94 -7.23
N SER A 67 -2.20 -13.95 -6.61
CA SER A 67 -0.75 -14.15 -6.68
C SER A 67 -0.33 -14.71 -8.04
N SER A 68 0.96 -14.62 -8.37
CA SER A 68 1.55 -15.24 -9.56
C SER A 68 1.44 -16.78 -9.58
N SER A 69 1.21 -17.41 -8.43
CA SER A 69 0.95 -18.85 -8.29
C SER A 69 -0.51 -19.26 -8.46
N GLY A 70 -1.41 -18.29 -8.73
CA GLY A 70 -2.84 -18.54 -8.91
C GLY A 70 -3.64 -18.64 -7.61
N VAL A 71 -3.02 -18.31 -6.46
CA VAL A 71 -3.70 -18.29 -5.17
C VAL A 71 -4.20 -16.88 -4.90
N VAL A 72 -5.47 -16.75 -4.49
CA VAL A 72 -6.06 -15.48 -4.05
C VAL A 72 -5.82 -15.30 -2.56
N CYS A 73 -5.58 -14.08 -2.11
CA CYS A 73 -5.51 -13.74 -0.68
C CYS A 73 -6.77 -14.19 0.05
N ALA A 74 -6.62 -14.64 1.31
CA ALA A 74 -7.72 -15.15 2.12
C ALA A 74 -8.78 -14.08 2.41
N ASP A 75 -8.35 -12.83 2.62
CA ASP A 75 -9.24 -11.70 2.81
C ASP A 75 -9.69 -11.11 1.48
N ASP A 76 -10.98 -10.86 1.36
CA ASP A 76 -11.53 -9.95 0.36
C ASP A 76 -11.59 -8.51 0.92
N PHE A 77 -12.02 -7.53 0.10
CA PHE A 77 -12.10 -6.15 0.53
C PHE A 77 -13.06 -5.91 1.70
N TYR A 78 -14.09 -6.75 1.87
CA TYR A 78 -14.98 -6.65 3.02
C TYR A 78 -14.28 -7.15 4.30
N SER A 79 -13.86 -8.41 4.32
CA SER A 79 -13.27 -9.01 5.52
C SER A 79 -11.99 -8.30 5.97
N GLY A 80 -11.10 -7.96 5.02
CA GLY A 80 -9.86 -7.24 5.29
C GLY A 80 -10.10 -5.84 5.84
N SER A 81 -11.03 -5.06 5.25
CA SER A 81 -11.34 -3.71 5.73
C SER A 81 -12.08 -3.69 7.06
N VAL A 82 -12.95 -4.67 7.34
CA VAL A 82 -13.57 -4.86 8.65
C VAL A 82 -12.50 -5.16 9.72
N SER A 83 -11.58 -6.08 9.43
CA SER A 83 -10.47 -6.40 10.34
C SER A 83 -9.60 -5.17 10.63
N ALA A 84 -9.25 -4.40 9.59
CA ALA A 84 -8.50 -3.15 9.70
C ALA A 84 -9.21 -2.13 10.60
N ALA A 85 -10.52 -1.93 10.38
CA ALA A 85 -11.34 -1.01 11.17
C ALA A 85 -11.37 -1.38 12.66
N PHE A 86 -11.50 -2.68 13.00
CA PHE A 86 -11.41 -3.15 14.38
C PHE A 86 -10.03 -2.94 15.01
N GLY A 87 -8.96 -2.88 14.22
CA GLY A 87 -7.61 -2.52 14.64
C GLY A 87 -7.36 -1.01 14.75
N GLY A 88 -8.35 -0.17 14.38
CA GLY A 88 -8.20 1.30 14.39
C GLY A 88 -7.61 1.88 13.09
N THR A 89 -7.44 1.06 12.04
CA THR A 89 -7.07 1.50 10.70
C THR A 89 -8.31 2.00 9.97
N THR A 90 -8.25 3.20 9.43
CA THR A 90 -9.37 3.85 8.73
C THR A 90 -9.12 4.06 7.24
N THR A 91 -7.92 3.79 6.79
CA THR A 91 -7.54 3.87 5.37
C THR A 91 -6.56 2.74 5.04
N ILE A 92 -6.78 2.08 3.92
CA ILE A 92 -5.87 1.05 3.40
C ILE A 92 -5.39 1.42 2.00
N ILE A 93 -4.13 1.10 1.69
CA ILE A 93 -3.57 1.32 0.35
C ILE A 93 -2.99 -0.01 -0.17
N PRO A 94 -3.85 -0.94 -0.62
CA PRO A 94 -3.41 -2.19 -1.22
C PRO A 94 -2.82 -1.99 -2.61
N PHE A 95 -2.25 -3.05 -3.16
CA PHE A 95 -1.59 -3.06 -4.45
C PHE A 95 -2.54 -3.56 -5.55
N ALA A 96 -2.80 -2.71 -6.54
CA ALA A 96 -3.45 -3.11 -7.79
C ALA A 96 -2.40 -3.74 -8.71
N ALA A 97 -2.44 -5.07 -8.85
CA ALA A 97 -1.40 -5.85 -9.50
C ALA A 97 -1.66 -6.00 -11.00
N GLN A 98 -0.78 -5.45 -11.83
CA GLN A 98 -0.75 -5.71 -13.26
C GLN A 98 -0.14 -7.08 -13.53
N HIS A 99 -0.77 -7.89 -14.36
CA HIS A 99 -0.15 -9.05 -15.01
C HIS A 99 0.32 -8.67 -16.41
N ARG A 100 1.35 -9.37 -16.93
CA ARG A 100 1.91 -9.09 -18.25
C ARG A 100 0.83 -9.14 -19.33
N GLY A 101 0.83 -8.18 -20.24
CA GLY A 101 -0.16 -8.01 -21.31
C GLY A 101 -1.45 -7.28 -20.89
N GLN A 102 -1.61 -6.90 -19.63
CA GLN A 102 -2.79 -6.14 -19.19
C GLN A 102 -2.56 -4.63 -19.31
N SER A 103 -3.63 -3.90 -19.69
CA SER A 103 -3.69 -2.46 -19.54
C SER A 103 -3.70 -2.09 -18.06
N LEU A 104 -2.82 -1.18 -17.64
CA LEU A 104 -2.75 -0.71 -16.26
C LEU A 104 -4.02 0.05 -15.85
N ARG A 105 -4.64 0.78 -16.79
CA ARG A 105 -5.93 1.46 -16.57
C ARG A 105 -7.06 0.46 -16.33
N GLN A 106 -7.05 -0.67 -17.05
CA GLN A 106 -8.05 -1.72 -16.82
C GLN A 106 -7.85 -2.37 -15.46
N VAL A 107 -6.61 -2.62 -15.03
CA VAL A 107 -6.28 -3.13 -13.70
C VAL A 107 -6.85 -2.24 -12.60
N VAL A 108 -6.64 -0.92 -12.67
CA VAL A 108 -7.20 0.05 -11.72
C VAL A 108 -8.73 -0.05 -11.67
N LYS A 109 -9.37 -0.09 -12.83
CA LYS A 109 -10.83 -0.21 -12.92
C LYS A 109 -11.35 -1.49 -12.27
N ASP A 110 -10.69 -2.61 -12.51
CA ASP A 110 -11.07 -3.92 -11.96
C ASP A 110 -10.93 -3.94 -10.43
N TYR A 111 -9.83 -3.37 -9.90
CA TYR A 111 -9.65 -3.27 -8.45
C TYR A 111 -10.68 -2.33 -7.79
N HIS A 112 -11.08 -1.23 -8.43
CA HIS A 112 -12.19 -0.43 -7.94
C HIS A 112 -13.53 -1.17 -7.98
N ALA A 113 -13.76 -1.99 -8.99
CA ALA A 113 -14.97 -2.80 -9.07
C ALA A 113 -15.03 -3.87 -7.95
N CYS A 114 -13.88 -4.38 -7.50
CA CYS A 114 -13.80 -5.28 -6.34
C CYS A 114 -13.96 -4.53 -5.02
N ALA A 115 -13.26 -3.42 -4.84
CA ALA A 115 -13.21 -2.71 -3.56
C ALA A 115 -14.48 -1.88 -3.27
N GLY A 116 -15.00 -1.18 -4.27
CA GLY A 116 -16.11 -0.22 -4.10
C GLY A 116 -17.34 -0.77 -3.40
N PRO A 117 -17.86 -1.96 -3.76
CA PRO A 117 -19.04 -2.53 -3.10
C PRO A 117 -18.74 -3.19 -1.74
N LYS A 118 -17.49 -3.42 -1.36
CA LYS A 118 -17.08 -4.24 -0.23
C LYS A 118 -16.39 -3.48 0.89
N ALA A 119 -15.51 -2.54 0.56
CA ALA A 119 -14.69 -1.83 1.55
C ALA A 119 -15.56 -0.99 2.51
N VAL A 120 -15.32 -1.13 3.82
CA VAL A 120 -16.03 -0.41 4.88
C VAL A 120 -15.25 0.79 5.44
N ILE A 121 -14.01 0.98 4.97
CA ILE A 121 -13.13 2.12 5.28
C ILE A 121 -12.60 2.69 3.98
N ASP A 122 -11.93 3.83 4.05
CA ASP A 122 -11.32 4.48 2.89
C ASP A 122 -10.23 3.61 2.29
N TYR A 123 -10.07 3.67 0.97
CA TYR A 123 -9.02 2.95 0.25
C TYR A 123 -8.46 3.74 -0.93
N ALA A 124 -7.19 3.49 -1.23
CA ALA A 124 -6.50 3.91 -2.43
C ALA A 124 -5.69 2.73 -2.98
N PHE A 125 -4.92 2.91 -4.05
CA PHE A 125 -4.09 1.83 -4.61
C PHE A 125 -2.68 2.31 -4.91
N HIS A 126 -1.69 1.47 -4.56
CA HIS A 126 -0.41 1.45 -5.23
C HIS A 126 -0.50 0.59 -6.48
N LEU A 127 0.15 0.99 -7.56
CA LEU A 127 0.11 0.22 -8.82
C LEU A 127 1.35 -0.68 -8.91
N ILE A 128 1.16 -1.99 -9.08
CA ILE A 128 2.25 -2.89 -9.44
C ILE A 128 2.44 -2.80 -10.96
N ILE A 129 3.66 -2.50 -11.39
CA ILE A 129 4.05 -2.45 -12.79
C ILE A 129 4.93 -3.66 -13.08
N SER A 130 4.43 -4.59 -13.88
CA SER A 130 5.14 -5.80 -14.31
C SER A 130 5.36 -5.89 -15.82
N ASP A 131 4.70 -5.01 -16.58
CA ASP A 131 4.81 -4.94 -18.04
C ASP A 131 4.88 -3.46 -18.50
N PRO A 132 6.04 -2.80 -18.34
CA PRO A 132 6.24 -1.41 -18.73
C PRO A 132 6.45 -1.27 -20.25
N ASN A 133 5.46 -1.69 -21.03
CA ASN A 133 5.48 -1.53 -22.48
C ASN A 133 5.26 -0.07 -22.89
N GLU A 134 5.41 0.22 -24.17
CA GLU A 134 5.35 1.57 -24.73
C GLU A 134 4.01 2.28 -24.42
N GLN A 135 2.89 1.56 -24.48
CA GLN A 135 1.58 2.11 -24.14
C GLN A 135 1.46 2.44 -22.66
N VAL A 136 1.92 1.54 -21.78
CA VAL A 136 1.90 1.75 -20.32
C VAL A 136 2.75 2.97 -19.96
N LEU A 137 3.99 3.03 -20.44
CA LEU A 137 4.92 4.12 -20.10
C LEU A 137 4.55 5.47 -20.75
N GLY A 138 4.07 5.44 -22.00
CA GLY A 138 3.82 6.64 -22.79
C GLY A 138 2.44 7.25 -22.60
N GLN A 139 1.44 6.48 -22.18
CA GLN A 139 0.04 6.92 -22.10
C GLN A 139 -0.64 6.60 -20.79
N GLU A 140 -0.61 5.34 -20.34
CA GLU A 140 -1.44 4.93 -19.22
C GLU A 140 -0.88 5.44 -17.88
N LEU A 141 0.42 5.30 -17.66
CA LEU A 141 1.08 5.71 -16.42
C LEU A 141 1.01 7.22 -16.20
N PRO A 142 1.34 8.08 -17.19
CA PRO A 142 1.14 9.53 -17.05
C PRO A 142 -0.29 9.91 -16.70
N ALA A 143 -1.28 9.36 -17.39
CA ALA A 143 -2.68 9.65 -17.13
C ALA A 143 -3.15 9.19 -15.74
N LEU A 144 -2.70 8.01 -15.28
CA LEU A 144 -3.02 7.52 -13.94
C LEU A 144 -2.37 8.37 -12.84
N ILE A 145 -1.17 8.93 -13.08
CA ILE A 145 -0.56 9.89 -12.14
C ILE A 145 -1.41 11.16 -12.04
N GLU A 146 -1.88 11.68 -13.17
CA GLU A 146 -2.79 12.84 -13.20
C GLU A 146 -4.12 12.54 -12.50
N ASP A 147 -4.62 11.31 -12.59
CA ASP A 147 -5.81 10.82 -11.88
C ASP A 147 -5.55 10.59 -10.36
N GLY A 148 -4.31 10.77 -9.87
CA GLY A 148 -3.95 10.69 -8.45
C GLY A 148 -3.24 9.39 -8.02
N TYR A 149 -3.01 8.44 -8.91
CA TYR A 149 -2.23 7.22 -8.62
C TYR A 149 -0.73 7.52 -8.72
N SER A 150 -0.17 8.15 -7.71
CA SER A 150 1.19 8.69 -7.72
C SER A 150 2.24 7.77 -7.10
N SER A 151 1.91 6.51 -6.83
CA SER A 151 2.83 5.56 -6.21
C SER A 151 2.79 4.19 -6.87
N PHE A 152 3.98 3.66 -7.19
CA PHE A 152 4.16 2.42 -7.94
C PHE A 152 5.01 1.43 -7.17
N LYS A 153 4.79 0.14 -7.42
CA LYS A 153 5.62 -0.97 -6.95
C LYS A 153 6.21 -1.70 -8.15
N VAL A 154 7.51 -1.90 -8.11
CA VAL A 154 8.26 -2.71 -9.08
C VAL A 154 9.07 -3.79 -8.35
N TYR A 155 9.43 -4.84 -9.06
CA TYR A 155 10.10 -6.00 -8.49
C TYR A 155 11.39 -6.30 -9.25
N MET A 156 12.46 -6.64 -8.52
CA MET A 156 13.72 -7.11 -9.08
C MET A 156 13.81 -8.66 -9.07
N THR A 157 12.86 -9.33 -8.44
CA THR A 157 12.71 -10.79 -8.45
C THR A 157 11.27 -11.20 -8.74
N TYR A 158 10.95 -12.49 -8.70
CA TYR A 158 9.71 -13.17 -9.12
C TYR A 158 9.52 -13.20 -10.64
N ASP A 159 9.52 -14.41 -11.21
CA ASP A 159 9.51 -14.66 -12.68
C ASP A 159 8.47 -13.86 -13.45
N MET A 160 7.27 -13.69 -12.88
CA MET A 160 6.14 -13.02 -13.54
C MET A 160 6.09 -11.50 -13.28
N LEU A 161 6.83 -10.98 -12.28
CA LEU A 161 6.74 -9.59 -11.85
C LEU A 161 8.02 -8.79 -12.10
N ARG A 162 9.19 -9.47 -12.17
CA ARG A 162 10.47 -8.78 -12.23
C ARG A 162 10.62 -7.94 -13.48
N LEU A 163 11.21 -6.78 -13.29
CA LEU A 163 11.74 -5.92 -14.32
C LEU A 163 13.25 -6.07 -14.42
N ASP A 164 13.81 -5.98 -15.61
CA ASP A 164 15.24 -5.79 -15.80
C ASP A 164 15.65 -4.33 -15.52
N ASP A 165 16.96 -4.06 -15.49
CA ASP A 165 17.48 -2.72 -15.17
C ASP A 165 17.03 -1.67 -16.19
N HIS A 166 16.89 -2.03 -17.47
CA HIS A 166 16.42 -1.11 -18.50
C HIS A 166 14.93 -0.75 -18.27
N GLN A 167 14.09 -1.73 -17.98
CA GLN A 167 12.68 -1.53 -17.66
C GLN A 167 12.51 -0.71 -16.37
N MET A 168 13.35 -1.00 -15.36
CA MET A 168 13.39 -0.21 -14.12
C MET A 168 13.68 1.26 -14.41
N LEU A 169 14.71 1.57 -15.20
CA LEU A 169 15.07 2.93 -15.60
C LEU A 169 13.94 3.63 -16.36
N GLN A 170 13.22 2.93 -17.23
CA GLN A 170 12.08 3.49 -17.93
C GLN A 170 10.95 3.92 -16.97
N VAL A 171 10.61 3.06 -16.00
CA VAL A 171 9.61 3.38 -14.97
C VAL A 171 10.06 4.54 -14.09
N LEU A 172 11.31 4.53 -13.62
CA LEU A 172 11.89 5.60 -12.80
C LEU A 172 11.90 6.94 -13.55
N ALA A 173 12.23 6.94 -14.84
CA ALA A 173 12.22 8.15 -15.67
C ALA A 173 10.80 8.74 -15.82
N VAL A 174 9.77 7.91 -15.98
CA VAL A 174 8.38 8.38 -16.02
C VAL A 174 7.98 8.92 -14.65
N ALA A 175 8.27 8.19 -13.58
CA ALA A 175 7.96 8.61 -12.21
C ALA A 175 8.60 9.97 -11.88
N ARG A 176 9.89 10.14 -12.18
CA ARG A 176 10.62 11.41 -11.99
C ARG A 176 9.97 12.57 -12.77
N ARG A 177 9.60 12.34 -14.03
CA ARG A 177 8.99 13.37 -14.90
C ARG A 177 7.65 13.85 -14.37
N HIS A 178 6.86 12.96 -13.80
CA HIS A 178 5.49 13.23 -13.35
C HIS A 178 5.36 13.36 -11.82
N GLY A 179 6.46 13.33 -11.07
CA GLY A 179 6.45 13.51 -9.62
C GLY A 179 5.85 12.32 -8.84
N ALA A 180 5.97 11.11 -9.37
CA ALA A 180 5.48 9.90 -8.73
C ALA A 180 6.55 9.21 -7.86
N PHE A 181 6.11 8.37 -6.92
CA PHE A 181 6.95 7.62 -5.99
C PHE A 181 7.06 6.15 -6.41
N VAL A 182 8.27 5.59 -6.39
CA VAL A 182 8.51 4.18 -6.75
C VAL A 182 9.03 3.39 -5.55
N MET A 183 8.32 2.32 -5.22
CA MET A 183 8.73 1.30 -4.25
C MET A 183 9.36 0.12 -4.99
N VAL A 184 10.45 -0.42 -4.47
CA VAL A 184 11.15 -1.54 -5.08
C VAL A 184 11.18 -2.73 -4.12
N HIS A 185 10.78 -3.90 -4.61
CA HIS A 185 11.13 -5.17 -3.96
C HIS A 185 12.50 -5.59 -4.47
N ALA A 186 13.53 -5.39 -3.64
CA ALA A 186 14.92 -5.48 -4.03
C ALA A 186 15.57 -6.77 -3.52
N GLU A 187 15.55 -7.81 -4.35
CA GLU A 187 16.30 -9.06 -4.15
C GLU A 187 16.93 -9.49 -5.48
N ASN A 188 18.13 -10.07 -5.42
CA ASN A 188 18.83 -10.55 -6.60
C ASN A 188 18.22 -11.87 -7.08
N HIS A 189 17.48 -11.80 -8.18
CA HIS A 189 16.75 -12.92 -8.76
C HIS A 189 17.66 -14.12 -9.08
N ASP A 190 18.79 -13.87 -9.71
CA ASP A 190 19.65 -14.96 -10.19
C ASP A 190 20.36 -15.67 -9.03
N MET A 191 20.70 -14.96 -7.96
CA MET A 191 21.22 -15.57 -6.71
C MET A 191 20.15 -16.48 -6.09
N ILE A 192 18.91 -16.00 -5.97
CA ILE A 192 17.81 -16.79 -5.41
C ILE A 192 17.57 -18.05 -6.24
N ARG A 193 17.48 -17.92 -7.55
CA ARG A 193 17.26 -19.05 -8.46
C ARG A 193 18.36 -20.08 -8.33
N TRP A 194 19.62 -19.65 -8.42
CA TRP A 194 20.78 -20.54 -8.30
C TRP A 194 20.82 -21.29 -6.96
N LEU A 195 20.58 -20.61 -5.85
CA LEU A 195 20.55 -21.22 -4.51
C LEU A 195 19.35 -22.17 -4.35
N THR A 196 18.18 -21.79 -4.85
CA THR A 196 16.97 -22.64 -4.83
C THR A 196 17.22 -23.95 -5.56
N ASP A 197 17.77 -23.89 -6.78
CA ASP A 197 18.08 -25.08 -7.56
C ASP A 197 19.07 -25.99 -6.83
N ARG A 198 20.14 -25.43 -6.22
CA ARG A 198 21.11 -26.19 -5.43
C ARG A 198 20.50 -26.88 -4.21
N LEU A 199 19.60 -26.21 -3.51
CA LEU A 199 18.89 -26.78 -2.37
C LEU A 199 17.98 -27.93 -2.82
N LEU A 200 17.25 -27.75 -3.88
CA LEU A 200 16.35 -28.76 -4.44
C LEU A 200 17.13 -30.00 -4.93
N ASP A 201 18.24 -29.81 -5.64
CA ASP A 201 19.15 -30.88 -6.09
C ASP A 201 19.73 -31.68 -4.92
N GLY A 202 20.03 -30.98 -3.81
CA GLY A 202 20.48 -31.57 -2.55
C GLY A 202 19.37 -32.24 -1.72
N GLY A 203 18.13 -32.19 -2.16
CA GLY A 203 16.97 -32.77 -1.45
C GLY A 203 16.42 -31.92 -0.31
N TYR A 204 16.89 -30.68 -0.16
CA TYR A 204 16.44 -29.74 0.88
C TYR A 204 15.15 -29.03 0.47
N ARG A 205 13.98 -29.57 0.85
CA ARG A 205 12.66 -29.12 0.38
C ARG A 205 11.79 -28.48 1.47
N GLU A 206 12.20 -28.54 2.73
CA GLU A 206 11.39 -28.01 3.82
C GLU A 206 11.40 -26.48 3.86
N PRO A 207 10.31 -25.85 4.32
CA PRO A 207 10.17 -24.38 4.35
C PRO A 207 11.30 -23.63 5.08
N LYS A 208 11.97 -24.27 6.03
CA LYS A 208 13.13 -23.69 6.75
C LYS A 208 14.30 -23.29 5.85
N TYR A 209 14.41 -23.91 4.66
CA TYR A 209 15.46 -23.61 3.68
C TYR A 209 15.15 -22.37 2.82
N HIS A 210 13.95 -21.82 2.93
CA HIS A 210 13.59 -20.57 2.24
C HIS A 210 14.58 -19.43 2.60
N ALA A 211 14.89 -19.24 3.87
CA ALA A 211 15.86 -18.23 4.31
C ALA A 211 17.28 -18.46 3.78
N VAL A 212 17.63 -19.71 3.43
CA VAL A 212 18.96 -20.04 2.85
C VAL A 212 19.00 -19.65 1.37
N SER A 213 17.89 -19.80 0.64
CA SER A 213 17.80 -19.39 -0.77
C SER A 213 17.69 -17.88 -0.96
N HIS A 214 17.36 -17.11 0.11
CA HIS A 214 17.20 -15.66 0.10
C HIS A 214 18.29 -15.01 1.01
N PRO A 215 19.56 -15.01 0.58
CA PRO A 215 20.65 -14.52 1.41
C PRO A 215 20.66 -13.00 1.50
N ARG A 216 21.01 -12.45 2.66
CA ARG A 216 21.09 -11.00 2.88
C ARG A 216 21.96 -10.25 1.86
N VAL A 217 23.01 -10.90 1.34
CA VAL A 217 23.88 -10.30 0.31
C VAL A 217 23.10 -10.05 -0.99
N GLY A 218 22.13 -10.90 -1.34
CA GLY A 218 21.28 -10.70 -2.51
C GLY A 218 20.32 -9.52 -2.38
N GLU A 219 19.77 -9.30 -1.17
CA GLU A 219 18.97 -8.12 -0.86
C GLU A 219 19.84 -6.85 -0.83
N GLY A 220 21.01 -6.88 -0.20
CA GLY A 220 21.93 -5.75 -0.13
C GLY A 220 22.43 -5.31 -1.51
N GLU A 221 22.79 -6.27 -2.38
CA GLU A 221 23.21 -5.99 -3.77
C GLU A 221 22.07 -5.34 -4.56
N ALA A 222 20.88 -5.94 -4.52
CA ALA A 222 19.73 -5.44 -5.27
C ALA A 222 19.27 -4.06 -4.78
N THR A 223 19.29 -3.81 -3.47
CA THR A 223 18.98 -2.49 -2.89
C THR A 223 19.98 -1.44 -3.36
N HIS A 224 21.28 -1.75 -3.31
CA HIS A 224 22.32 -0.84 -3.80
C HIS A 224 22.15 -0.56 -5.31
N ARG A 225 21.87 -1.58 -6.11
CA ARG A 225 21.62 -1.44 -7.55
C ARG A 225 20.39 -0.58 -7.83
N ALA A 226 19.28 -0.77 -7.09
CA ALA A 226 18.09 0.06 -7.22
C ALA A 226 18.37 1.55 -6.93
N ILE A 227 19.21 1.85 -5.92
CA ILE A 227 19.66 3.21 -5.61
C ILE A 227 20.48 3.78 -6.76
N CYS A 228 21.46 3.03 -7.29
CA CYS A 228 22.26 3.47 -8.43
C CYS A 228 21.41 3.75 -9.68
N LEU A 229 20.38 2.93 -9.94
CA LEU A 229 19.46 3.17 -11.05
C LEU A 229 18.61 4.44 -10.82
N ALA A 230 18.26 4.74 -9.58
CA ALA A 230 17.45 5.92 -9.24
C ALA A 230 18.25 7.24 -9.29
N GLU A 231 19.59 7.18 -9.24
CA GLU A 231 20.46 8.36 -9.36
C GLU A 231 20.58 8.90 -10.80
N LEU A 232 20.26 8.09 -11.81
CA LEU A 232 20.31 8.45 -13.22
C LEU A 232 19.06 9.25 -13.65
#